data_864f04f7c3f67c427b661ad17199a401
#
_entry.id   864f04f7c3f67c427b661ad17199a401
#
_cell.length_a   1.000
_cell.length_b   1.000
_cell.length_c   1.000
_cell.angle_alpha   90.00
_cell.angle_beta   90.00
_cell.angle_gamma   90.00
#
_symmetry.space_group_name_H-M   'P 1'
#
loop_
_entity.id
_entity.type
_entity.pdbx_description
1 polymer ?
#
loop_
_entity_poly.entity_id
_entity_poly.type
_entity_poly.pdbx_seq_one_letter_code
_entity_poly.pdbx_strand_id
1 'polypeptide(L)'
;MLKRTLCFILLLSTYSLMAQDDRHFQFAVKDTSRTYVRLLFAGDAMQHSTQYNWAYNAHTKQYEYEANFRYILPYIQESDINLVNFEATIGTPSHYSGYPYFRSPEAWLNALAEAGFQVFALANNHMLDGGKSGLMRTLQKMSPYPHCGAYADTTQRRKEYPLLLEIDGIRIELFNCTYGTNGLTPVAPTRINYIETEEIQMDMERSMQDTTIDLRIFFIHWGTEYQLHHNAIQEGTAQWLADLGADLIIGSHPHVVQDMEIRTAQDGRRVPVVYSLGNFLSNQRWENSNGGILATVDISRATHRITAVDYVPFYVHKGYLNNQKDYYCIPTLDYTIGLLPFRLPSDSLQQDLKSFHTATIKRLGAALHP
;
A
#
# COMPACT_ATOMS: atom_id res chain seq x y z
N MET A 1 33.41 22.76 -21.81
CA MET A 1 32.12 22.07 -22.08
C MET A 1 32.31 20.59 -21.96
N LEU A 2 32.11 20.01 -20.79
CA LEU A 2 32.19 18.58 -20.57
C LEU A 2 30.77 18.06 -20.37
N LYS A 3 30.25 17.32 -21.34
CA LYS A 3 28.98 16.59 -21.24
C LYS A 3 29.22 15.42 -20.28
N ARG A 4 28.64 15.46 -19.10
CA ARG A 4 28.51 14.30 -18.21
C ARG A 4 27.31 13.47 -18.68
N THR A 5 27.59 12.41 -19.37
CA THR A 5 26.62 11.36 -19.69
C THR A 5 26.38 10.57 -18.39
N LEU A 6 25.20 10.72 -17.80
CA LEU A 6 24.76 9.89 -16.69
C LEU A 6 24.38 8.51 -17.27
N CYS A 7 25.23 7.51 -17.06
CA CYS A 7 24.87 6.11 -17.28
C CYS A 7 23.89 5.68 -16.17
N PHE A 8 22.62 5.50 -16.51
CA PHE A 8 21.69 4.74 -15.70
C PHE A 8 22.08 3.26 -15.77
N ILE A 9 22.69 2.77 -14.69
CA ILE A 9 22.86 1.33 -14.50
C ILE A 9 21.49 0.80 -14.06
N LEU A 10 20.77 0.16 -14.99
CA LEU A 10 19.62 -0.68 -14.66
C LEU A 10 20.15 -1.86 -13.83
N LEU A 11 19.97 -1.79 -12.53
CA LEU A 11 20.02 -2.96 -11.65
C LEU A 11 18.72 -3.75 -11.88
N LEU A 12 18.72 -4.57 -12.93
CA LEU A 12 17.80 -5.70 -13.04
C LEU A 12 18.16 -6.66 -11.90
N SER A 13 17.41 -6.59 -10.81
CA SER A 13 17.41 -7.64 -9.81
C SER A 13 16.92 -8.92 -10.50
N THR A 14 17.84 -9.82 -10.77
CA THR A 14 17.52 -11.17 -11.26
C THR A 14 16.78 -11.89 -10.15
N TYR A 15 15.44 -11.93 -10.26
CA TYR A 15 14.63 -12.86 -9.48
C TYR A 15 15.00 -14.27 -9.94
N SER A 16 15.73 -14.98 -9.09
CA SER A 16 15.93 -16.43 -9.29
C SER A 16 14.62 -17.11 -8.95
N LEU A 17 13.80 -17.38 -9.97
CA LEU A 17 12.61 -18.22 -9.83
C LEU A 17 13.09 -19.66 -9.62
N MET A 18 13.25 -20.06 -8.38
CA MET A 18 13.17 -21.46 -7.99
C MET A 18 11.70 -21.78 -7.81
N ALA A 19 11.21 -22.83 -8.44
CA ALA A 19 9.86 -23.34 -8.30
C ALA A 19 9.66 -23.89 -6.87
N GLN A 20 9.36 -23.01 -5.94
CA GLN A 20 9.01 -23.31 -4.57
C GLN A 20 7.72 -22.58 -4.24
N ASP A 21 6.72 -23.31 -3.73
CA ASP A 21 5.42 -22.86 -3.23
C ASP A 21 4.98 -21.48 -3.79
N ASP A 22 4.02 -21.42 -4.70
CA ASP A 22 3.62 -20.21 -5.44
C ASP A 22 3.21 -19.00 -4.55
N ARG A 23 3.19 -19.18 -3.23
CA ARG A 23 2.90 -18.15 -2.21
C ARG A 23 4.15 -17.59 -1.51
N HIS A 24 5.34 -18.14 -1.77
CA HIS A 24 6.59 -17.81 -1.04
C HIS A 24 7.49 -16.93 -1.90
N PHE A 25 7.75 -15.72 -1.43
CA PHE A 25 8.60 -14.73 -2.09
C PHE A 25 9.76 -14.32 -1.20
N GLN A 26 10.97 -14.44 -1.73
CA GLN A 26 12.21 -14.08 -1.02
C GLN A 26 12.68 -12.69 -1.44
N PHE A 27 13.08 -11.89 -0.45
CA PHE A 27 13.60 -10.54 -0.64
C PHE A 27 15.02 -10.45 -0.06
N ALA A 28 15.79 -9.50 -0.61
CA ALA A 28 17.11 -9.19 -0.09
C ALA A 28 17.09 -7.92 0.74
N VAL A 29 17.83 -7.90 1.84
CA VAL A 29 18.07 -6.68 2.63
C VAL A 29 18.88 -5.69 1.78
N LYS A 30 18.39 -4.45 1.66
CA LYS A 30 19.06 -3.40 0.86
C LYS A 30 20.28 -2.82 1.58
N ASP A 31 20.20 -2.67 2.90
CA ASP A 31 21.29 -2.14 3.72
C ASP A 31 21.66 -3.15 4.83
N THR A 32 22.70 -3.94 4.56
CA THR A 32 23.17 -4.98 5.48
C THR A 32 23.81 -4.44 6.77
N SER A 33 24.10 -3.13 6.85
CA SER A 33 24.64 -2.51 8.05
C SER A 33 23.56 -2.27 9.12
N ARG A 34 22.28 -2.24 8.74
CA ARG A 34 21.16 -2.08 9.67
C ARG A 34 20.94 -3.35 10.49
N THR A 35 20.56 -3.17 11.76
CA THR A 35 20.20 -4.27 12.68
C THR A 35 18.74 -4.70 12.54
N TYR A 36 18.01 -4.09 11.62
CA TYR A 36 16.59 -4.34 11.33
C TYR A 36 16.35 -4.44 9.82
N VAL A 37 15.25 -5.10 9.48
CA VAL A 37 14.61 -5.08 8.18
C VAL A 37 13.49 -4.05 8.22
N ARG A 38 13.30 -3.26 7.17
CA ARG A 38 12.24 -2.27 7.08
C ARG A 38 11.21 -2.64 6.03
N LEU A 39 9.96 -2.79 6.45
CA LEU A 39 8.80 -2.81 5.56
C LEU A 39 8.23 -1.39 5.43
N LEU A 40 7.63 -1.09 4.27
CA LEU A 40 6.89 0.14 4.03
C LEU A 40 5.51 -0.19 3.48
N PHE A 41 4.49 0.44 4.06
CA PHE A 41 3.09 0.33 3.62
C PHE A 41 2.60 1.67 3.12
N ALA A 42 2.00 1.67 1.92
CA ALA A 42 1.32 2.82 1.33
C ALA A 42 -0.17 2.52 1.15
N GLY A 43 -1.00 3.54 1.34
CA GLY A 43 -2.46 3.42 1.28
C GLY A 43 -3.02 3.29 -0.14
N ASP A 44 -4.13 3.95 -0.39
CA ASP A 44 -5.01 3.73 -1.54
C ASP A 44 -4.41 4.30 -2.84
N ALA A 45 -3.89 3.41 -3.69
CA ALA A 45 -3.33 3.75 -5.00
C ALA A 45 -4.42 3.67 -6.08
N MET A 46 -5.16 4.77 -6.22
CA MET A 46 -6.31 4.90 -7.12
C MET A 46 -5.94 5.52 -8.47
N GLN A 47 -6.80 5.34 -9.49
CA GLN A 47 -6.67 5.99 -10.80
C GLN A 47 -7.96 6.65 -11.26
N HIS A 48 -8.16 7.92 -10.92
CA HIS A 48 -9.24 8.75 -11.48
C HIS A 48 -8.92 9.16 -12.92
N SER A 49 -9.97 9.52 -13.69
CA SER A 49 -9.81 9.91 -15.09
C SER A 49 -8.81 11.04 -15.29
N THR A 50 -8.77 12.02 -14.40
CA THR A 50 -7.81 13.13 -14.48
C THR A 50 -6.37 12.64 -14.32
N GLN A 51 -6.10 11.63 -13.47
CA GLN A 51 -4.76 11.12 -13.23
C GLN A 51 -4.19 10.50 -14.51
N TYR A 52 -4.87 9.50 -15.10
CA TYR A 52 -4.36 8.88 -16.33
C TYR A 52 -4.42 9.79 -17.55
N ASN A 53 -5.35 10.75 -17.61
CA ASN A 53 -5.38 11.73 -18.69
C ASN A 53 -4.17 12.70 -18.63
N TRP A 54 -3.73 13.09 -17.43
CA TRP A 54 -2.53 13.93 -17.31
C TRP A 54 -1.23 13.15 -17.50
N ALA A 55 -1.23 11.88 -17.11
CA ALA A 55 -0.10 10.99 -17.36
C ALA A 55 0.07 10.62 -18.84
N TYR A 56 -0.97 10.76 -19.68
CA TYR A 56 -0.88 10.38 -21.07
C TYR A 56 -0.10 11.43 -21.90
N ASN A 57 1.04 11.01 -22.42
CA ASN A 57 1.86 11.80 -23.33
C ASN A 57 1.44 11.52 -24.79
N ALA A 58 0.84 12.52 -25.45
CA ALA A 58 0.33 12.38 -26.81
C ALA A 58 1.43 12.20 -27.87
N HIS A 59 2.67 12.61 -27.60
CA HIS A 59 3.81 12.47 -28.51
C HIS A 59 4.38 11.05 -28.48
N THR A 60 4.60 10.50 -27.27
CA THR A 60 5.12 9.14 -27.09
C THR A 60 4.01 8.09 -27.16
N LYS A 61 2.74 8.49 -27.02
CA LYS A 61 1.54 7.65 -26.89
C LYS A 61 1.65 6.68 -25.69
N GLN A 62 2.34 7.10 -24.65
CA GLN A 62 2.55 6.34 -23.41
C GLN A 62 1.99 7.10 -22.20
N TYR A 63 1.82 6.38 -21.10
CA TYR A 63 1.49 6.96 -19.80
C TYR A 63 2.78 7.13 -19.01
N GLU A 64 3.03 8.34 -18.53
CA GLU A 64 4.24 8.74 -17.80
C GLU A 64 3.83 9.19 -16.39
N TYR A 65 4.30 8.47 -15.36
CA TYR A 65 3.92 8.67 -13.95
C TYR A 65 5.11 9.09 -13.07
N GLU A 66 6.29 9.32 -13.62
CA GLU A 66 7.52 9.60 -12.86
C GLU A 66 7.40 10.84 -11.96
N ALA A 67 6.61 11.82 -12.39
CA ALA A 67 6.36 13.03 -11.62
C ALA A 67 5.65 12.72 -10.29
N ASN A 68 4.79 11.69 -10.26
CA ASN A 68 4.01 11.31 -9.09
C ASN A 68 4.93 10.89 -7.93
N PHE A 69 6.02 10.21 -8.24
CA PHE A 69 6.93 9.62 -7.26
C PHE A 69 8.17 10.48 -6.96
N ARG A 70 8.47 11.48 -7.79
CA ARG A 70 9.74 12.24 -7.79
C ARG A 70 10.26 12.62 -6.41
N TYR A 71 9.40 13.05 -5.50
CA TYR A 71 9.81 13.54 -4.19
C TYR A 71 9.63 12.52 -3.06
N ILE A 72 8.80 11.51 -3.26
CA ILE A 72 8.55 10.45 -2.28
C ILE A 72 9.46 9.22 -2.50
N LEU A 73 10.06 9.11 -3.68
CA LEU A 73 10.87 7.98 -4.10
C LEU A 73 12.02 7.61 -3.13
N PRO A 74 12.76 8.57 -2.52
CA PRO A 74 13.81 8.23 -1.58
C PRO A 74 13.32 7.38 -0.40
N TYR A 75 12.13 7.68 0.13
CA TYR A 75 11.52 6.95 1.23
C TYR A 75 11.12 5.51 0.83
N ILE A 76 10.57 5.36 -0.39
CA ILE A 76 10.22 4.03 -0.95
C ILE A 76 11.49 3.20 -1.16
N GLN A 77 12.56 3.81 -1.67
CA GLN A 77 13.81 3.11 -1.98
C GLN A 77 14.61 2.72 -0.72
N GLU A 78 14.45 3.44 0.38
CA GLU A 78 15.13 3.14 1.64
C GLU A 78 14.62 1.85 2.29
N SER A 79 13.36 1.49 2.11
CA SER A 79 12.76 0.31 2.73
C SER A 79 13.07 -0.96 1.93
N ASP A 80 13.12 -2.11 2.60
CA ASP A 80 13.52 -3.39 2.00
C ASP A 80 12.36 -4.02 1.20
N ILE A 81 11.14 -4.00 1.78
CA ILE A 81 9.92 -4.49 1.11
C ILE A 81 8.86 -3.39 1.17
N ASN A 82 8.30 -3.04 0.01
CA ASN A 82 7.29 -1.98 -0.12
C ASN A 82 5.95 -2.57 -0.57
N LEU A 83 4.91 -2.29 0.21
CA LEU A 83 3.56 -2.79 0.01
C LEU A 83 2.61 -1.63 -0.31
N VAL A 84 1.61 -1.85 -1.18
CA VAL A 84 0.61 -0.84 -1.52
C VAL A 84 -0.77 -1.46 -1.73
N ASN A 85 -1.83 -0.76 -1.31
CA ASN A 85 -3.20 -1.12 -1.68
C ASN A 85 -3.48 -0.66 -3.12
N PHE A 86 -3.55 -1.61 -4.06
CA PHE A 86 -3.89 -1.34 -5.47
C PHE A 86 -5.41 -1.25 -5.63
N GLU A 87 -5.95 -0.05 -5.50
CA GLU A 87 -7.39 0.19 -5.43
C GLU A 87 -7.97 0.53 -6.81
N ALA A 88 -7.89 -0.42 -7.72
CA ALA A 88 -8.46 -0.36 -9.05
C ALA A 88 -8.43 -1.75 -9.71
N THR A 89 -9.21 -1.95 -10.78
CA THR A 89 -8.96 -3.04 -11.72
C THR A 89 -8.16 -2.54 -12.92
N ILE A 90 -7.43 -3.42 -13.60
CA ILE A 90 -6.77 -3.07 -14.86
C ILE A 90 -7.79 -3.13 -16.00
N GLY A 91 -7.97 -2.00 -16.68
CA GLY A 91 -8.86 -1.83 -17.83
C GLY A 91 -8.23 -2.28 -19.15
N THR A 92 -8.89 -1.94 -20.25
CA THR A 92 -8.34 -2.01 -21.60
C THR A 92 -8.27 -0.61 -22.19
N PRO A 93 -7.42 -0.34 -23.20
CA PRO A 93 -7.27 0.99 -23.78
C PRO A 93 -8.58 1.66 -24.23
N SER A 94 -9.58 0.86 -24.60
CA SER A 94 -10.92 1.36 -24.98
C SER A 94 -11.88 1.54 -23.81
N HIS A 95 -11.51 1.14 -22.59
CA HIS A 95 -12.39 1.07 -21.42
C HIS A 95 -11.69 1.44 -20.12
N TYR A 96 -10.82 2.46 -20.13
CA TYR A 96 -10.34 3.06 -18.89
C TYR A 96 -11.43 3.97 -18.30
N SER A 97 -11.56 3.95 -16.98
CA SER A 97 -12.51 4.79 -16.26
C SER A 97 -12.00 5.14 -14.85
N GLY A 98 -12.39 6.31 -14.36
CA GLY A 98 -12.27 6.70 -12.97
C GLY A 98 -13.58 6.39 -12.21
N TYR A 99 -13.84 7.20 -11.16
CA TYR A 99 -15.06 7.08 -10.36
C TYR A 99 -16.33 7.00 -11.23
N PRO A 100 -17.33 6.14 -10.91
CA PRO A 100 -17.37 5.25 -9.74
C PRO A 100 -16.73 3.86 -9.96
N TYR A 101 -16.29 3.51 -11.17
CA TYR A 101 -15.72 2.21 -11.51
C TYR A 101 -14.28 2.37 -12.01
N PHE A 102 -13.31 2.11 -11.14
CA PHE A 102 -11.89 2.33 -11.46
C PHE A 102 -11.31 1.20 -12.32
N ARG A 103 -10.99 1.55 -13.56
CA ARG A 103 -10.33 0.68 -14.54
C ARG A 103 -9.09 1.38 -15.07
N SER A 104 -7.96 1.13 -14.43
CA SER A 104 -6.70 1.82 -14.68
C SER A 104 -5.98 1.31 -15.94
N PRO A 105 -5.14 2.13 -16.58
CA PRO A 105 -4.10 1.63 -17.47
C PRO A 105 -3.17 0.65 -16.74
N GLU A 106 -2.68 -0.38 -17.44
CA GLU A 106 -1.61 -1.27 -16.91
C GLU A 106 -0.35 -0.50 -16.55
N ALA A 107 -0.07 0.60 -17.26
CA ALA A 107 1.05 1.48 -16.99
C ALA A 107 1.06 2.03 -15.54
N TRP A 108 -0.09 2.12 -14.86
CA TRP A 108 -0.14 2.49 -13.45
C TRP A 108 0.47 1.42 -12.55
N LEU A 109 0.17 0.15 -12.79
CA LEU A 109 0.81 -0.96 -12.07
C LEU A 109 2.33 -0.94 -12.31
N ASN A 110 2.74 -0.78 -13.57
CA ASN A 110 4.16 -0.74 -13.94
C ASN A 110 4.87 0.44 -13.24
N ALA A 111 4.25 1.61 -13.20
CA ALA A 111 4.80 2.78 -12.55
C ALA A 111 4.96 2.61 -11.04
N LEU A 112 4.01 1.96 -10.37
CA LEU A 112 4.14 1.59 -8.95
C LEU A 112 5.30 0.60 -8.73
N ALA A 113 5.41 -0.41 -9.57
CA ALA A 113 6.50 -1.39 -9.49
C ALA A 113 7.88 -0.74 -9.77
N GLU A 114 7.98 0.13 -10.77
CA GLU A 114 9.20 0.90 -11.09
C GLU A 114 9.58 1.88 -9.98
N ALA A 115 8.60 2.45 -9.27
CA ALA A 115 8.84 3.26 -8.08
C ALA A 115 9.37 2.44 -6.88
N GLY A 116 9.25 1.10 -6.94
CA GLY A 116 9.79 0.20 -5.94
C GLY A 116 8.75 -0.51 -5.08
N PHE A 117 7.46 -0.41 -5.39
CA PHE A 117 6.45 -1.27 -4.76
C PHE A 117 6.55 -2.69 -5.30
N GLN A 118 6.68 -3.64 -4.39
CA GLN A 118 6.95 -5.03 -4.72
C GLN A 118 5.77 -5.95 -4.39
N VAL A 119 4.93 -5.58 -3.42
CA VAL A 119 3.81 -6.38 -2.94
C VAL A 119 2.50 -5.60 -3.05
N PHE A 120 1.47 -6.22 -3.64
CA PHE A 120 0.20 -5.56 -3.93
C PHE A 120 -0.95 -6.20 -3.16
N ALA A 121 -1.64 -5.40 -2.33
CA ALA A 121 -2.89 -5.78 -1.69
C ALA A 121 -4.07 -5.52 -2.65
N LEU A 122 -4.88 -6.53 -2.91
CA LEU A 122 -5.95 -6.51 -3.91
C LEU A 122 -7.35 -6.63 -3.30
N ALA A 123 -7.50 -7.01 -2.02
CA ALA A 123 -8.80 -7.04 -1.37
C ALA A 123 -9.19 -5.62 -0.98
N ASN A 124 -9.96 -4.96 -1.84
CA ASN A 124 -10.53 -3.63 -1.63
C ASN A 124 -11.91 -3.54 -2.31
N ASN A 125 -12.65 -2.45 -2.03
CA ASN A 125 -14.01 -2.28 -2.52
C ASN A 125 -14.10 -2.06 -4.04
N HIS A 126 -12.99 -1.74 -4.74
CA HIS A 126 -12.93 -1.50 -6.19
C HIS A 126 -12.39 -2.70 -7.01
N MET A 127 -12.05 -3.82 -6.37
CA MET A 127 -11.48 -4.95 -7.09
C MET A 127 -12.46 -5.64 -8.06
N LEU A 128 -13.74 -5.36 -7.98
CA LEU A 128 -14.76 -5.86 -8.92
C LEU A 128 -15.27 -4.83 -9.93
N ASP A 129 -14.72 -3.62 -10.00
CA ASP A 129 -15.18 -2.55 -10.89
C ASP A 129 -15.11 -2.90 -12.38
N GLY A 130 -14.16 -3.73 -12.76
CA GLY A 130 -14.06 -4.29 -14.11
C GLY A 130 -14.89 -5.57 -14.34
N GLY A 131 -15.68 -5.99 -13.36
CA GLY A 131 -16.36 -7.29 -13.36
C GLY A 131 -15.37 -8.46 -13.38
N LYS A 132 -15.86 -9.68 -13.65
CA LYS A 132 -14.99 -10.87 -13.73
C LYS A 132 -13.83 -10.70 -14.71
N SER A 133 -14.07 -10.11 -15.87
CA SER A 133 -13.02 -9.93 -16.90
C SER A 133 -11.94 -8.92 -16.46
N GLY A 134 -12.32 -7.88 -15.74
CA GLY A 134 -11.39 -6.91 -15.15
C GLY A 134 -10.54 -7.54 -14.05
N LEU A 135 -11.18 -8.27 -13.13
CA LEU A 135 -10.48 -9.02 -12.09
C LEU A 135 -9.47 -10.02 -12.67
N MET A 136 -9.89 -10.87 -13.62
CA MET A 136 -9.00 -11.86 -14.25
C MET A 136 -7.83 -11.20 -14.99
N ARG A 137 -8.06 -10.06 -15.66
CA ARG A 137 -6.99 -9.28 -16.29
C ARG A 137 -6.03 -8.70 -15.25
N THR A 138 -6.58 -8.18 -14.15
CA THR A 138 -5.75 -7.65 -13.05
C THR A 138 -4.84 -8.75 -12.49
N LEU A 139 -5.37 -9.92 -12.17
CA LEU A 139 -4.59 -11.07 -11.70
C LEU A 139 -3.52 -11.51 -12.71
N GLN A 140 -3.88 -11.56 -14.01
CA GLN A 140 -2.93 -11.89 -15.06
C GLN A 140 -1.76 -10.88 -15.13
N LYS A 141 -2.05 -9.58 -14.99
CA LYS A 141 -1.02 -8.53 -15.03
C LYS A 141 -0.22 -8.45 -13.73
N MET A 142 -0.83 -8.82 -12.61
CA MET A 142 -0.16 -8.94 -11.31
C MET A 142 0.72 -10.19 -11.17
N SER A 143 0.58 -11.20 -12.06
CA SER A 143 1.30 -12.48 -11.93
C SER A 143 2.83 -12.38 -11.77
N PRO A 144 3.55 -11.33 -12.27
CA PRO A 144 4.96 -11.15 -11.99
C PRO A 144 5.27 -10.65 -10.57
N TYR A 145 4.28 -10.20 -9.84
CA TYR A 145 4.44 -9.52 -8.54
C TYR A 145 3.76 -10.30 -7.41
N PRO A 146 4.37 -10.36 -6.22
CA PRO A 146 3.68 -10.82 -5.01
C PRO A 146 2.39 -10.03 -4.78
N HIS A 147 1.26 -10.74 -4.67
CA HIS A 147 -0.02 -10.11 -4.41
C HIS A 147 -0.96 -11.04 -3.64
N CYS A 148 -1.93 -10.50 -2.95
CA CYS A 148 -2.93 -11.27 -2.22
C CYS A 148 -4.26 -10.52 -2.11
N GLY A 149 -5.30 -11.26 -1.70
CA GLY A 149 -6.63 -10.71 -1.44
C GLY A 149 -7.66 -10.98 -2.52
N ALA A 150 -7.22 -11.28 -3.77
CA ALA A 150 -8.08 -11.64 -4.89
C ALA A 150 -7.50 -12.82 -5.67
N TYR A 151 -8.36 -13.73 -6.16
CA TYR A 151 -7.94 -15.00 -6.77
C TYR A 151 -8.87 -15.40 -7.91
N ALA A 152 -8.33 -16.16 -8.87
CA ALA A 152 -9.10 -16.70 -9.99
C ALA A 152 -10.11 -17.76 -9.53
N ASP A 153 -9.80 -18.49 -8.46
CA ASP A 153 -10.70 -19.49 -7.85
C ASP A 153 -10.27 -19.85 -6.42
N THR A 154 -11.07 -20.70 -5.78
CA THR A 154 -10.81 -21.19 -4.41
C THR A 154 -9.56 -22.05 -4.31
N THR A 155 -9.18 -22.76 -5.39
CA THR A 155 -7.97 -23.61 -5.41
C THR A 155 -6.73 -22.75 -5.36
N GLN A 156 -6.68 -21.71 -6.19
CA GLN A 156 -5.59 -20.72 -6.15
C GLN A 156 -5.51 -20.07 -4.76
N ARG A 157 -6.65 -19.59 -4.19
CA ARG A 157 -6.66 -19.00 -2.86
C ARG A 157 -6.06 -19.94 -1.79
N ARG A 158 -6.48 -21.22 -1.79
CA ARG A 158 -5.96 -22.18 -0.81
C ARG A 158 -4.46 -22.43 -0.92
N LYS A 159 -3.94 -22.36 -2.15
CA LYS A 159 -2.51 -22.55 -2.42
C LYS A 159 -1.66 -21.33 -2.09
N GLU A 160 -2.17 -20.12 -2.35
CA GLU A 160 -1.39 -18.88 -2.35
C GLU A 160 -1.69 -17.98 -1.14
N TYR A 161 -2.64 -18.32 -0.25
CA TYR A 161 -3.02 -17.50 0.88
C TYR A 161 -2.86 -18.23 2.22
N PRO A 162 -2.34 -17.57 3.27
CA PRO A 162 -1.75 -16.23 3.27
C PRO A 162 -0.48 -16.15 2.43
N LEU A 163 -0.13 -14.92 1.95
CA LEU A 163 1.08 -14.69 1.17
C LEU A 163 2.30 -14.72 2.06
N LEU A 164 3.27 -15.60 1.74
CA LEU A 164 4.51 -15.74 2.51
C LEU A 164 5.62 -14.86 1.90
N LEU A 165 6.12 -13.93 2.70
CA LEU A 165 7.27 -13.09 2.41
C LEU A 165 8.44 -13.54 3.31
N GLU A 166 9.62 -13.68 2.74
CA GLU A 166 10.82 -14.02 3.51
C GLU A 166 11.94 -13.02 3.21
N ILE A 167 12.56 -12.51 4.25
CA ILE A 167 13.71 -11.61 4.15
C ILE A 167 14.66 -11.84 5.32
N ASP A 168 15.93 -12.11 5.03
CA ASP A 168 16.98 -12.35 6.03
C ASP A 168 16.60 -13.44 7.06
N GLY A 169 15.90 -14.47 6.61
CA GLY A 169 15.39 -15.55 7.45
C GLY A 169 14.12 -15.23 8.25
N ILE A 170 13.63 -13.99 8.21
CA ILE A 170 12.36 -13.58 8.83
C ILE A 170 11.22 -13.99 7.90
N ARG A 171 10.29 -14.79 8.39
CA ARG A 171 9.14 -15.31 7.66
C ARG A 171 7.86 -14.59 8.09
N ILE A 172 7.24 -13.91 7.13
CA ILE A 172 6.08 -13.04 7.36
C ILE A 172 4.91 -13.55 6.53
N GLU A 173 3.81 -13.89 7.16
CA GLU A 173 2.55 -14.12 6.47
C GLU A 173 1.74 -12.82 6.38
N LEU A 174 1.40 -12.44 5.14
CA LEU A 174 0.55 -11.28 4.85
C LEU A 174 -0.88 -11.73 4.60
N PHE A 175 -1.79 -11.20 5.42
CA PHE A 175 -3.24 -11.35 5.29
C PHE A 175 -3.82 -10.07 4.70
N ASN A 176 -4.67 -10.20 3.66
CA ASN A 176 -5.35 -9.05 3.06
C ASN A 176 -6.83 -9.38 2.84
N CYS A 177 -7.71 -8.54 3.38
CA CYS A 177 -9.16 -8.67 3.29
C CYS A 177 -9.87 -7.33 3.26
N THR A 178 -11.11 -7.30 2.76
CA THR A 178 -11.93 -6.09 2.61
C THR A 178 -13.30 -6.24 3.26
N TYR A 179 -13.88 -5.11 3.70
CA TYR A 179 -15.25 -5.07 4.21
C TYR A 179 -16.30 -5.35 3.14
N GLY A 180 -15.98 -5.16 1.86
CA GLY A 180 -16.96 -5.29 0.77
C GLY A 180 -16.40 -4.90 -0.58
N THR A 181 -17.27 -4.97 -1.59
CA THR A 181 -16.98 -4.68 -3.00
C THR A 181 -18.06 -3.80 -3.63
N ASN A 182 -18.46 -2.73 -2.93
CA ASN A 182 -19.47 -1.75 -3.38
C ASN A 182 -20.77 -2.37 -3.89
N GLY A 183 -21.24 -3.45 -3.22
CA GLY A 183 -22.44 -4.18 -3.59
C GLY A 183 -22.29 -5.12 -4.80
N LEU A 184 -21.10 -5.18 -5.39
CA LEU A 184 -20.80 -6.16 -6.44
C LEU A 184 -20.42 -7.52 -5.81
N THR A 185 -20.80 -8.62 -6.46
CA THR A 185 -20.49 -9.97 -6.00
C THR A 185 -19.50 -10.65 -6.96
N PRO A 186 -18.46 -11.32 -6.46
CA PRO A 186 -17.55 -12.08 -7.31
C PRO A 186 -18.31 -13.13 -8.12
N VAL A 187 -18.08 -13.15 -9.43
CA VAL A 187 -18.67 -14.17 -10.31
C VAL A 187 -17.82 -15.43 -10.26
N ALA A 188 -18.41 -16.53 -9.81
CA ALA A 188 -17.72 -17.81 -9.71
C ALA A 188 -16.91 -18.16 -10.98
N PRO A 189 -15.71 -18.75 -10.87
CA PRO A 189 -15.08 -19.26 -9.64
C PRO A 189 -14.25 -18.22 -8.87
N THR A 190 -14.19 -16.93 -9.31
CA THR A 190 -13.35 -15.89 -8.71
C THR A 190 -13.67 -15.65 -7.24
N ARG A 191 -12.63 -15.28 -6.47
CA ARG A 191 -12.70 -15.06 -5.02
C ARG A 191 -12.04 -13.74 -4.65
N ILE A 192 -12.66 -13.03 -3.69
CA ILE A 192 -12.09 -11.90 -2.94
C ILE A 192 -12.11 -12.30 -1.47
N ASN A 193 -11.08 -11.93 -0.72
CA ASN A 193 -11.08 -12.12 0.73
C ASN A 193 -11.91 -11.02 1.40
N TYR A 194 -12.97 -11.40 2.05
CA TYR A 194 -13.78 -10.50 2.88
C TYR A 194 -13.38 -10.57 4.36
N ILE A 195 -13.78 -9.56 5.12
CA ILE A 195 -13.70 -9.59 6.58
C ILE A 195 -14.84 -10.50 7.09
N GLU A 196 -14.65 -11.80 6.94
CA GLU A 196 -15.58 -12.84 7.38
C GLU A 196 -14.93 -13.62 8.53
N THR A 197 -15.56 -13.59 9.68
CA THR A 197 -15.01 -14.14 10.94
C THR A 197 -14.56 -15.59 10.79
N GLU A 198 -15.39 -16.45 10.20
CA GLU A 198 -15.10 -17.88 10.05
C GLU A 198 -13.92 -18.13 9.11
N GLU A 199 -13.87 -17.46 7.94
CA GLU A 199 -12.75 -17.63 7.01
C GLU A 199 -11.43 -17.16 7.60
N ILE A 200 -11.41 -15.97 8.23
CA ILE A 200 -10.20 -15.43 8.87
C ILE A 200 -9.74 -16.35 10.00
N GLN A 201 -10.66 -16.82 10.84
CA GLN A 201 -10.33 -17.73 11.92
C GLN A 201 -9.68 -19.03 11.41
N MET A 202 -10.27 -19.67 10.38
CA MET A 202 -9.70 -20.88 9.76
C MET A 202 -8.33 -20.62 9.14
N ASP A 203 -8.13 -19.47 8.48
CA ASP A 203 -6.83 -19.10 7.90
C ASP A 203 -5.77 -18.86 9.00
N MET A 204 -6.15 -18.20 10.10
CA MET A 204 -5.26 -17.97 11.24
C MET A 204 -4.95 -19.28 11.98
N GLU A 205 -5.93 -20.15 12.23
CA GLU A 205 -5.71 -21.47 12.85
C GLU A 205 -4.71 -22.30 12.04
N ARG A 206 -4.82 -22.28 10.72
CA ARG A 206 -3.86 -22.95 9.82
C ARG A 206 -2.47 -22.32 9.90
N SER A 207 -2.39 -20.98 9.90
CA SER A 207 -1.14 -20.24 10.03
C SER A 207 -0.45 -20.52 11.36
N MET A 208 -1.19 -20.57 12.46
CA MET A 208 -0.65 -20.82 13.80
C MET A 208 -0.07 -22.22 13.97
N GLN A 209 -0.44 -23.18 13.10
CA GLN A 209 0.17 -24.52 13.08
C GLN A 209 1.59 -24.51 12.49
N ASP A 210 1.93 -23.51 11.65
CA ASP A 210 3.29 -23.33 11.13
C ASP A 210 4.13 -22.51 12.11
N THR A 211 4.92 -23.22 12.92
CA THR A 211 5.81 -22.60 13.93
C THR A 211 7.03 -21.93 13.33
N THR A 212 7.23 -21.99 12.03
CA THR A 212 8.32 -21.31 11.32
C THR A 212 7.97 -19.88 10.92
N ILE A 213 6.71 -19.48 11.10
CA ILE A 213 6.25 -18.10 10.81
C ILE A 213 6.58 -17.21 12.01
N ASP A 214 7.35 -16.15 11.74
CA ASP A 214 7.76 -15.17 12.75
C ASP A 214 6.68 -14.11 13.00
N LEU A 215 6.04 -13.62 11.93
CA LEU A 215 5.07 -12.51 11.98
C LEU A 215 3.85 -12.76 11.11
N ARG A 216 2.69 -12.35 11.60
CA ARG A 216 1.39 -12.35 10.91
C ARG A 216 0.87 -10.94 10.80
N ILE A 217 0.87 -10.40 9.59
CA ILE A 217 0.53 -9.01 9.30
C ILE A 217 -0.77 -8.94 8.54
N PHE A 218 -1.73 -8.17 9.03
CA PHE A 218 -2.96 -7.85 8.32
C PHE A 218 -2.82 -6.52 7.59
N PHE A 219 -3.06 -6.51 6.28
CA PHE A 219 -3.29 -5.30 5.50
C PHE A 219 -4.77 -5.29 5.11
N ILE A 220 -5.59 -4.53 5.84
CA ILE A 220 -7.04 -4.64 5.86
C ILE A 220 -7.71 -3.38 5.27
N HIS A 221 -8.73 -3.58 4.42
CA HIS A 221 -9.49 -2.51 3.79
C HIS A 221 -10.86 -2.38 4.47
N TRP A 222 -11.02 -1.36 5.32
CA TRP A 222 -12.12 -1.27 6.29
C TRP A 222 -12.48 0.15 6.69
N GLY A 223 -13.54 0.29 7.50
CA GLY A 223 -13.93 1.56 8.12
C GLY A 223 -14.95 2.33 7.29
N THR A 224 -15.00 3.63 7.50
CA THR A 224 -15.94 4.54 6.84
C THR A 224 -15.18 5.65 6.15
N GLU A 225 -15.50 5.90 4.88
CA GLU A 225 -14.87 6.96 4.10
C GLU A 225 -14.91 8.31 4.81
N TYR A 226 -13.80 9.04 4.76
CA TYR A 226 -13.60 10.42 5.24
C TYR A 226 -13.76 10.63 6.76
N GLN A 227 -13.90 9.56 7.55
CA GLN A 227 -13.86 9.63 9.00
C GLN A 227 -12.43 9.70 9.51
N LEU A 228 -12.09 10.79 10.23
CA LEU A 228 -10.71 11.06 10.70
C LEU A 228 -10.27 10.16 11.87
N HIS A 229 -11.21 9.54 12.56
CA HIS A 229 -10.96 8.59 13.65
C HIS A 229 -11.56 7.24 13.31
N HIS A 230 -10.92 6.18 13.79
CA HIS A 230 -11.49 4.83 13.66
C HIS A 230 -12.85 4.75 14.40
N ASN A 231 -13.67 3.84 13.96
CA ASN A 231 -14.97 3.58 14.57
C ASN A 231 -14.94 2.30 15.45
N ALA A 232 -16.00 2.08 16.22
CA ALA A 232 -16.09 0.91 17.12
C ALA A 232 -15.98 -0.46 16.41
N ILE A 233 -16.37 -0.54 15.11
CA ILE A 233 -16.24 -1.78 14.33
C ILE A 233 -14.76 -2.04 14.02
N GLN A 234 -14.03 -1.00 13.58
CA GLN A 234 -12.58 -1.11 13.36
C GLN A 234 -11.86 -1.48 14.66
N GLU A 235 -12.22 -0.83 15.77
CA GLU A 235 -11.67 -1.08 17.09
C GLU A 235 -11.89 -2.54 17.55
N GLY A 236 -13.13 -3.03 17.45
CA GLY A 236 -13.47 -4.40 17.81
C GLY A 236 -12.80 -5.44 16.93
N THR A 237 -12.72 -5.16 15.60
CA THR A 237 -12.04 -6.06 14.65
C THR A 237 -10.54 -6.08 14.91
N ALA A 238 -9.90 -4.94 15.20
CA ALA A 238 -8.47 -4.89 15.53
C ALA A 238 -8.16 -5.72 16.80
N GLN A 239 -8.98 -5.58 17.85
CA GLN A 239 -8.81 -6.36 19.06
C GLN A 239 -8.97 -7.86 18.80
N TRP A 240 -9.99 -8.25 18.06
CA TRP A 240 -10.24 -9.64 17.71
C TRP A 240 -9.09 -10.23 16.89
N LEU A 241 -8.55 -9.52 15.88
CA LEU A 241 -7.39 -9.97 15.10
C LEU A 241 -6.12 -10.10 15.95
N ALA A 242 -5.90 -9.14 16.87
CA ALA A 242 -4.79 -9.23 17.82
C ALA A 242 -4.89 -10.47 18.70
N ASP A 243 -6.10 -10.77 19.22
CA ASP A 243 -6.36 -11.94 20.05
C ASP A 243 -6.22 -13.26 19.28
N LEU A 244 -6.51 -13.26 17.96
CA LEU A 244 -6.30 -14.42 17.08
C LEU A 244 -4.84 -14.67 16.73
N GLY A 245 -3.92 -13.73 16.96
CA GLY A 245 -2.51 -13.95 16.67
C GLY A 245 -1.88 -12.99 15.67
N ALA A 246 -2.57 -11.93 15.24
CA ALA A 246 -1.95 -10.88 14.44
C ALA A 246 -0.84 -10.18 15.23
N ASP A 247 0.27 -9.86 14.56
CA ASP A 247 1.40 -9.13 15.14
C ASP A 247 1.42 -7.66 14.69
N LEU A 248 0.70 -7.32 13.61
CA LEU A 248 0.56 -5.96 13.06
C LEU A 248 -0.74 -5.86 12.26
N ILE A 249 -1.41 -4.72 12.37
CA ILE A 249 -2.61 -4.42 11.58
C ILE A 249 -2.44 -3.07 10.91
N ILE A 250 -2.49 -3.05 9.57
CA ILE A 250 -2.40 -1.84 8.74
C ILE A 250 -3.71 -1.69 7.96
N GLY A 251 -4.36 -0.54 8.11
CA GLY A 251 -5.65 -0.25 7.51
C GLY A 251 -5.59 0.67 6.29
N SER A 252 -6.58 0.52 5.41
CA SER A 252 -6.86 1.36 4.24
C SER A 252 -8.37 1.52 4.05
N HIS A 253 -8.83 2.28 3.07
CA HIS A 253 -10.23 2.58 2.73
C HIS A 253 -10.75 3.96 3.18
N PRO A 254 -10.55 4.48 4.41
CA PRO A 254 -11.13 5.76 4.79
C PRO A 254 -10.69 6.95 3.92
N HIS A 255 -9.68 6.79 3.07
CA HIS A 255 -9.09 7.82 2.20
C HIS A 255 -8.55 9.05 2.95
N VAL A 256 -8.51 8.98 4.25
CA VAL A 256 -7.90 9.94 5.18
C VAL A 256 -7.05 9.17 6.17
N VAL A 257 -5.98 9.79 6.65
CA VAL A 257 -5.17 9.20 7.70
C VAL A 257 -6.00 9.13 8.98
N GLN A 258 -6.07 7.94 9.58
CA GLN A 258 -6.64 7.76 10.91
C GLN A 258 -5.54 7.58 11.95
N ASP A 259 -5.91 7.53 13.20
CA ASP A 259 -5.03 7.33 14.35
C ASP A 259 -4.31 5.97 14.30
N MET A 260 -3.28 5.84 15.14
CA MET A 260 -2.58 4.59 15.37
C MET A 260 -2.37 4.37 16.87
N GLU A 261 -2.34 3.10 17.29
CA GLU A 261 -2.17 2.73 18.69
C GLU A 261 -1.50 1.36 18.85
N ILE A 262 -1.20 0.99 20.08
CA ILE A 262 -0.81 -0.37 20.43
C ILE A 262 -1.94 -1.01 21.22
N ARG A 263 -2.45 -2.14 20.71
CA ARG A 263 -3.42 -2.99 21.41
C ARG A 263 -2.70 -4.10 22.18
N THR A 264 -3.23 -4.45 23.33
CA THR A 264 -2.75 -5.62 24.08
C THR A 264 -3.68 -6.79 23.79
N ALA A 265 -3.14 -7.84 23.19
CA ALA A 265 -3.85 -9.09 22.95
C ALA A 265 -4.06 -9.87 24.27
N GLN A 266 -4.99 -10.84 24.27
CA GLN A 266 -5.30 -11.65 25.46
C GLN A 266 -4.08 -12.43 26.00
N ASP A 267 -3.12 -12.78 25.14
CA ASP A 267 -1.86 -13.45 25.49
C ASP A 267 -0.75 -12.47 25.95
N GLY A 268 -1.07 -11.17 26.03
CA GLY A 268 -0.16 -10.11 26.48
C GLY A 268 0.74 -9.52 25.38
N ARG A 269 0.64 -9.99 24.12
CA ARG A 269 1.38 -9.38 23.00
C ARG A 269 0.91 -7.93 22.78
N ARG A 270 1.86 -7.09 22.42
CA ARG A 270 1.61 -5.69 22.06
C ARG A 270 1.54 -5.58 20.55
N VAL A 271 0.35 -5.32 20.01
CA VAL A 271 0.05 -5.34 18.59
C VAL A 271 -0.16 -3.90 18.08
N PRO A 272 0.75 -3.36 17.25
CA PRO A 272 0.55 -2.07 16.62
C PRO A 272 -0.62 -2.12 15.63
N VAL A 273 -1.42 -1.07 15.63
CA VAL A 273 -2.53 -0.86 14.68
C VAL A 273 -2.40 0.52 14.08
N VAL A 274 -2.36 0.61 12.75
CA VAL A 274 -2.51 1.84 11.98
C VAL A 274 -3.86 1.75 11.30
N TYR A 275 -4.86 2.51 11.75
CA TYR A 275 -6.25 2.32 11.31
C TYR A 275 -6.50 2.72 9.85
N SER A 276 -5.80 3.74 9.33
CA SER A 276 -5.83 4.08 7.91
C SER A 276 -4.59 4.88 7.49
N LEU A 277 -3.98 4.43 6.40
CA LEU A 277 -2.86 5.12 5.76
C LEU A 277 -3.29 6.36 4.95
N GLY A 278 -4.58 6.52 4.66
CA GLY A 278 -5.09 7.51 3.71
C GLY A 278 -4.78 7.16 2.25
N ASN A 279 -4.89 8.13 1.37
CA ASN A 279 -4.61 7.95 -0.05
C ASN A 279 -3.10 7.94 -0.33
N PHE A 280 -2.62 6.92 -1.05
CA PHE A 280 -1.29 7.03 -1.66
C PHE A 280 -1.33 7.97 -2.86
N LEU A 281 -2.23 7.74 -3.79
CA LEU A 281 -2.48 8.67 -4.90
C LEU A 281 -3.93 8.61 -5.34
N SER A 282 -4.62 9.75 -5.30
CA SER A 282 -6.03 9.88 -5.64
C SER A 282 -6.34 11.28 -6.18
N ASN A 283 -7.42 11.43 -6.95
CA ASN A 283 -7.97 12.74 -7.30
C ASN A 283 -9.12 13.17 -6.39
N GLN A 284 -9.34 12.53 -5.27
CA GLN A 284 -10.33 12.97 -4.29
C GLN A 284 -10.01 14.38 -3.81
N ARG A 285 -11.07 15.13 -3.42
CA ARG A 285 -10.97 16.56 -3.06
C ARG A 285 -11.66 16.88 -1.73
N TRP A 286 -12.04 15.84 -0.98
CA TRP A 286 -12.56 16.02 0.35
C TRP A 286 -11.46 16.48 1.30
N GLU A 287 -11.85 17.19 2.32
CA GLU A 287 -10.93 17.65 3.35
C GLU A 287 -10.11 16.47 3.91
N ASN A 288 -8.79 16.66 4.06
CA ASN A 288 -7.82 15.65 4.50
C ASN A 288 -7.64 14.42 3.57
N SER A 289 -8.30 14.33 2.41
CA SER A 289 -8.08 13.24 1.45
C SER A 289 -6.95 13.53 0.45
N ASN A 290 -6.25 14.67 0.59
CA ASN A 290 -5.19 15.13 -0.31
C ASN A 290 -3.80 14.56 0.03
N GLY A 291 -3.72 13.37 0.60
CA GLY A 291 -2.46 12.75 0.96
C GLY A 291 -2.66 11.57 1.89
N GLY A 292 -1.58 11.09 2.42
CA GLY A 292 -1.54 9.94 3.32
C GLY A 292 -0.24 9.89 4.10
N ILE A 293 0.05 8.70 4.59
CA ILE A 293 1.34 8.37 5.19
C ILE A 293 1.96 7.17 4.48
N LEU A 294 3.28 7.14 4.43
CA LEU A 294 4.03 5.90 4.29
C LEU A 294 4.29 5.39 5.70
N ALA A 295 3.67 4.28 6.09
CA ALA A 295 3.98 3.65 7.38
C ALA A 295 5.20 2.75 7.22
N THR A 296 6.19 2.91 8.09
CA THR A 296 7.39 2.07 8.12
C THR A 296 7.38 1.18 9.34
N VAL A 297 7.79 -0.07 9.17
CA VAL A 297 7.81 -1.09 10.21
C VAL A 297 9.21 -1.67 10.28
N ASP A 298 9.89 -1.45 11.40
CA ASP A 298 11.21 -1.99 11.65
C ASP A 298 11.11 -3.31 12.42
N ILE A 299 11.72 -4.36 11.87
CA ILE A 299 11.75 -5.70 12.43
C ILE A 299 13.20 -6.05 12.75
N SER A 300 13.47 -6.35 14.01
CA SER A 300 14.81 -6.74 14.46
C SER A 300 15.28 -8.01 13.77
N ARG A 301 16.46 -7.97 13.14
CA ARG A 301 17.10 -9.13 12.50
C ARG A 301 17.54 -10.20 13.52
N ALA A 302 17.78 -9.80 14.77
CA ALA A 302 18.22 -10.71 15.82
C ALA A 302 17.07 -11.43 16.53
N THR A 303 15.90 -10.78 16.63
CA THR A 303 14.77 -11.33 17.41
C THR A 303 13.54 -11.63 16.58
N HIS A 304 13.52 -11.23 15.31
CA HIS A 304 12.39 -11.32 14.38
C HIS A 304 11.11 -10.63 14.91
N ARG A 305 11.27 -9.64 15.81
CA ARG A 305 10.14 -8.90 16.40
C ARG A 305 10.06 -7.49 15.85
N ILE A 306 8.85 -6.96 15.75
CA ILE A 306 8.62 -5.55 15.42
C ILE A 306 9.20 -4.70 16.56
N THR A 307 10.01 -3.71 16.23
CA THR A 307 10.66 -2.80 17.19
C THR A 307 10.15 -1.37 17.10
N ALA A 308 9.64 -0.98 15.92
CA ALA A 308 9.05 0.33 15.72
C ALA A 308 8.02 0.30 14.58
N VAL A 309 6.99 1.11 14.71
CA VAL A 309 6.12 1.54 13.62
C VAL A 309 6.15 3.05 13.57
N ASP A 310 6.67 3.60 12.47
CA ASP A 310 6.83 5.03 12.25
C ASP A 310 6.14 5.44 10.95
N TYR A 311 6.14 6.72 10.59
CA TYR A 311 5.43 7.20 9.42
C TYR A 311 6.05 8.43 8.80
N VAL A 312 5.87 8.56 7.48
CA VAL A 312 6.23 9.75 6.71
C VAL A 312 4.96 10.34 6.09
N PRO A 313 4.46 11.47 6.60
CA PRO A 313 3.30 12.13 5.99
C PRO A 313 3.69 12.77 4.67
N PHE A 314 2.81 12.64 3.67
CA PHE A 314 2.96 13.30 2.39
C PHE A 314 1.65 13.90 1.89
N TYR A 315 1.75 14.99 1.15
CA TYR A 315 0.65 15.70 0.54
C TYR A 315 0.65 15.49 -0.98
N VAL A 316 -0.51 15.26 -1.57
CA VAL A 316 -0.65 15.12 -3.02
C VAL A 316 -1.00 16.46 -3.64
N HIS A 317 -0.01 17.14 -4.20
CA HIS A 317 -0.23 18.33 -5.02
C HIS A 317 -0.74 17.93 -6.40
N LYS A 318 -1.79 18.60 -6.85
CA LYS A 318 -2.48 18.37 -8.14
C LYS A 318 -2.43 19.66 -8.95
N GLY A 319 -1.54 19.74 -9.93
CA GLY A 319 -1.39 20.95 -10.72
C GLY A 319 -0.01 21.14 -11.30
N TYR A 320 0.31 22.40 -11.59
CA TYR A 320 1.62 22.76 -12.13
C TYR A 320 2.69 22.81 -11.02
N LEU A 321 3.80 22.13 -11.29
CA LEU A 321 5.04 22.29 -10.53
C LEU A 321 6.21 22.26 -11.54
N ASN A 322 7.09 23.28 -11.47
CA ASN A 322 8.21 23.42 -12.41
C ASN A 322 7.78 23.30 -13.91
N ASN A 323 6.68 23.96 -14.29
CA ASN A 323 6.08 23.97 -15.61
C ASN A 323 5.52 22.61 -16.12
N GLN A 324 5.50 21.59 -15.29
CA GLN A 324 4.86 20.31 -15.60
C GLN A 324 3.55 20.19 -14.81
N LYS A 325 2.46 19.88 -15.51
CA LYS A 325 1.13 19.64 -14.90
C LYS A 325 0.97 18.16 -14.59
N ASP A 326 0.92 17.83 -13.32
CA ASP A 326 0.81 16.43 -12.86
C ASP A 326 0.32 16.34 -11.41
N TYR A 327 0.36 15.13 -10.87
CA TYR A 327 0.23 14.81 -9.45
C TYR A 327 1.62 14.62 -8.86
N TYR A 328 1.83 15.09 -7.62
CA TYR A 328 3.11 15.01 -6.93
C TYR A 328 2.90 14.60 -5.49
N CYS A 329 3.43 13.45 -5.08
CA CYS A 329 3.50 13.05 -3.67
C CYS A 329 4.66 13.80 -3.00
N ILE A 330 4.35 14.77 -2.16
CA ILE A 330 5.31 15.67 -1.53
C ILE A 330 5.46 15.33 -0.04
N PRO A 331 6.62 14.81 0.43
CA PRO A 331 6.88 14.62 1.85
C PRO A 331 6.70 15.95 2.60
N THR A 332 5.78 15.97 3.56
CA THR A 332 5.35 17.24 4.17
C THR A 332 6.38 17.83 5.11
N LEU A 333 7.17 16.98 5.79
CA LEU A 333 8.26 17.45 6.63
C LEU A 333 9.36 18.13 5.80
N ASP A 334 9.84 17.45 4.75
CA ASP A 334 10.89 17.97 3.85
C ASP A 334 10.49 19.31 3.23
N TYR A 335 9.22 19.43 2.83
CA TYR A 335 8.69 20.69 2.35
C TYR A 335 8.69 21.78 3.43
N THR A 336 8.24 21.45 4.63
CA THR A 336 8.07 22.39 5.74
C THR A 336 9.41 22.96 6.23
N ILE A 337 10.46 22.14 6.25
CA ILE A 337 11.81 22.55 6.67
C ILE A 337 12.68 23.04 5.50
N GLY A 338 12.13 23.11 4.29
CA GLY A 338 12.80 23.70 3.13
C GLY A 338 13.86 22.85 2.46
N LEU A 339 13.81 21.53 2.61
CA LEU A 339 14.72 20.60 1.93
C LEU A 339 14.39 20.40 0.44
N LEU A 340 13.14 20.68 0.02
CA LEU A 340 12.75 20.54 -1.36
C LEU A 340 13.07 21.79 -2.19
N PRO A 341 13.53 21.64 -3.45
CA PRO A 341 14.06 22.74 -4.27
C PRO A 341 12.96 23.58 -4.94
N PHE A 342 11.75 23.61 -4.38
CA PHE A 342 10.62 24.34 -4.93
C PHE A 342 9.68 24.86 -3.83
N ARG A 343 8.79 25.75 -4.22
CA ARG A 343 7.62 26.15 -3.42
C ARG A 343 6.36 25.89 -4.21
N LEU A 344 5.28 25.50 -3.53
CA LEU A 344 3.97 25.40 -4.14
C LEU A 344 3.52 26.76 -4.68
N PRO A 345 2.77 26.79 -5.82
CA PRO A 345 2.56 28.00 -6.61
C PRO A 345 1.69 29.07 -5.94
N SER A 346 0.99 28.76 -4.86
CA SER A 346 0.21 29.77 -4.11
C SER A 346 0.35 29.59 -2.60
N ASP A 347 0.14 30.69 -1.87
CA ASP A 347 0.16 30.67 -0.39
C ASP A 347 -0.95 29.75 0.19
N SER A 348 -2.10 29.68 -0.48
CA SER A 348 -3.18 28.76 -0.10
C SER A 348 -2.72 27.31 -0.14
N LEU A 349 -2.10 26.86 -1.25
CA LEU A 349 -1.59 25.50 -1.38
C LEU A 349 -0.48 25.19 -0.36
N GLN A 350 0.38 26.16 -0.07
CA GLN A 350 1.40 26.02 0.97
C GLN A 350 0.76 25.87 2.36
N GLN A 351 -0.31 26.64 2.62
CA GLN A 351 -1.05 26.55 3.87
C GLN A 351 -1.80 25.21 3.98
N ASP A 352 -2.41 24.71 2.90
CA ASP A 352 -3.10 23.45 2.87
C ASP A 352 -2.16 22.28 3.20
N LEU A 353 -0.96 22.27 2.61
CA LEU A 353 0.08 21.27 2.93
C LEU A 353 0.49 21.35 4.40
N LYS A 354 0.75 22.54 4.93
CA LYS A 354 1.14 22.73 6.33
C LYS A 354 0.02 22.32 7.30
N SER A 355 -1.23 22.63 6.95
CA SER A 355 -2.40 22.23 7.73
C SER A 355 -2.55 20.71 7.73
N PHE A 356 -2.41 20.05 6.57
CA PHE A 356 -2.41 18.58 6.47
C PHE A 356 -1.29 17.97 7.33
N HIS A 357 -0.07 18.49 7.22
CA HIS A 357 1.08 18.06 8.05
C HIS A 357 0.74 18.11 9.53
N THR A 358 0.36 19.31 10.01
CA THR A 358 0.09 19.56 11.44
C THR A 358 -1.05 18.67 11.96
N ALA A 359 -2.14 18.54 11.19
CA ALA A 359 -3.28 17.71 11.57
C ALA A 359 -2.91 16.22 11.63
N THR A 360 -2.10 15.75 10.67
CA THR A 360 -1.65 14.34 10.60
C THR A 360 -0.73 14.02 11.77
N ILE A 361 0.31 14.83 12.02
CA ILE A 361 1.22 14.62 13.16
C ILE A 361 0.47 14.66 14.50
N LYS A 362 -0.45 15.61 14.67
CA LYS A 362 -1.26 15.69 15.90
C LYS A 362 -2.12 14.43 16.12
N ARG A 363 -2.65 13.84 15.04
CA ARG A 363 -3.50 12.65 15.11
C ARG A 363 -2.71 11.39 15.42
N LEU A 364 -1.58 11.21 14.76
CA LEU A 364 -0.76 10.01 14.90
C LEU A 364 0.12 10.01 16.15
N GLY A 365 0.61 11.18 16.57
CA GLY A 365 1.55 11.28 17.69
C GLY A 365 2.95 10.77 17.33
N ALA A 366 3.62 10.16 18.31
CA ALA A 366 4.96 9.58 18.14
C ALA A 366 4.90 8.19 17.52
N ALA A 367 6.04 7.72 17.00
CA ALA A 367 6.23 6.33 16.56
C ALA A 367 5.83 5.34 17.67
N LEU A 368 5.27 4.19 17.26
CA LEU A 368 4.89 3.12 18.18
C LEU A 368 6.08 2.18 18.41
N HIS A 369 6.30 1.82 19.67
CA HIS A 369 7.32 0.83 20.10
C HIS A 369 6.63 -0.30 20.87
N PRO A 370 6.24 -1.41 20.19
CA PRO A 370 5.51 -2.54 20.80
C PRO A 370 6.35 -3.37 21.76
#